data_35a796bdff9a7a0fea5e73a1e37e9b70
#
_entry.id   35a796bdff9a7a0fea5e73a1e37e9b70
#
_cell.length_a   1.000
_cell.length_b   1.000
_cell.length_c   1.000
_cell.angle_alpha   90.00
_cell.angle_beta   90.00
_cell.angle_gamma   90.00
#
_symmetry.space_group_name_H-M   'P 1'
#
loop_
_entity.id
_entity.type
_entity.pdbx_description
1 polymer ?
#
loop_
_entity_poly.entity_id
_entity_poly.type
_entity_poly.pdbx_seq_one_letter_code
_entity_poly.pdbx_strand_id
1 'polypeptide(L)'
;RDRLNACSDDDPVPGNPTMDFQAEPSSALFGDSLPFTIKASDADVPLSTLKARLYFSDEMVSETIIRTKVNGQDYTGKIYVPYLANIPNGTATLKFILQNINFTITEKSYDVALSRPDFPYLTLVSGDQEYRMEKTAANQYSVTGEFAQKVKGYIKAPKVGANGNEINFGWSNGAITQGTSSEITFSNLSAGEYSISFNTLTYAAAPFVKLLLNGSEMEMVDDDHYSIDLNLKQGDNITADIPNFDQYWIDPDFFEKNEDGSLKFLPIDGTYRVIANLALNYLEVLKMNGTSTATLNDDGTGALWIIGDGIGKPSVATNAVGWTTEKGPVSYTHLR
;
A
#
# COMPACT_ATOMS: atom_id res chain seq x y z
N ARG A 1 -71.31 -25.40 -36.58
CA ARG A 1 -69.99 -25.44 -37.29
C ARG A 1 -69.16 -24.39 -36.60
N ASP A 2 -68.45 -24.82 -35.57
CA ASP A 2 -67.50 -24.02 -34.89
C ASP A 2 -66.22 -23.95 -35.74
N ARG A 3 -65.86 -22.73 -36.14
CA ARG A 3 -64.54 -22.46 -36.70
C ARG A 3 -63.56 -22.28 -35.53
N LEU A 4 -62.72 -23.27 -35.31
CA LEU A 4 -61.53 -23.13 -34.53
C LEU A 4 -60.59 -22.17 -35.31
N ASN A 5 -60.46 -20.95 -34.83
CA ASN A 5 -59.36 -20.09 -35.20
C ASN A 5 -58.09 -20.74 -34.63
N ALA A 6 -57.26 -21.33 -35.50
CA ALA A 6 -55.89 -21.65 -35.16
C ALA A 6 -55.19 -20.33 -34.90
N CYS A 7 -54.73 -20.09 -33.66
CA CYS A 7 -53.68 -19.14 -33.40
C CYS A 7 -52.46 -19.60 -34.20
N SER A 8 -52.04 -18.81 -35.19
CA SER A 8 -50.72 -18.99 -35.77
C SER A 8 -49.76 -18.58 -34.64
N ASP A 9 -49.07 -19.55 -34.10
CA ASP A 9 -47.87 -19.28 -33.31
C ASP A 9 -46.87 -18.70 -34.32
N ASP A 10 -46.85 -17.35 -34.44
CA ASP A 10 -45.76 -16.67 -35.09
C ASP A 10 -44.56 -16.76 -34.12
N ASP A 11 -43.77 -17.79 -34.29
CA ASP A 11 -42.47 -17.87 -33.61
C ASP A 11 -41.71 -16.59 -33.88
N PRO A 12 -41.21 -15.91 -32.85
CA PRO A 12 -40.50 -14.66 -33.04
C PRO A 12 -39.28 -14.85 -33.96
N VAL A 13 -39.19 -14.03 -35.01
CA VAL A 13 -38.04 -14.04 -35.90
C VAL A 13 -36.78 -13.81 -35.12
N PRO A 14 -35.76 -14.68 -35.19
CA PRO A 14 -34.56 -14.53 -34.38
C PRO A 14 -33.74 -13.30 -34.79
N GLY A 15 -33.79 -12.85 -36.07
CA GLY A 15 -32.93 -11.81 -36.60
C GLY A 15 -31.50 -12.30 -36.87
N ASN A 16 -30.67 -11.37 -37.32
CA ASN A 16 -29.27 -11.63 -37.59
C ASN A 16 -28.44 -10.36 -37.30
N PRO A 17 -28.11 -10.10 -36.04
CA PRO A 17 -27.29 -8.94 -35.68
C PRO A 17 -25.89 -9.06 -36.28
N THR A 18 -25.40 -7.98 -36.92
CA THR A 18 -24.11 -7.90 -37.57
C THR A 18 -23.27 -6.73 -37.07
N MET A 19 -21.94 -6.90 -37.03
CA MET A 19 -20.98 -5.90 -36.60
C MET A 19 -19.93 -5.68 -37.66
N ASP A 20 -19.80 -4.43 -38.11
CA ASP A 20 -18.72 -3.98 -39.00
C ASP A 20 -17.78 -3.02 -38.20
N PHE A 21 -16.51 -3.37 -38.17
CA PHE A 21 -15.48 -2.62 -37.45
C PHE A 21 -14.79 -1.66 -38.40
N GLN A 22 -14.68 -0.36 -38.00
CA GLN A 22 -13.89 0.61 -38.77
C GLN A 22 -12.38 0.34 -38.65
N ALA A 23 -11.94 -0.11 -37.46
CA ALA A 23 -10.59 -0.58 -37.24
C ALA A 23 -10.62 -1.70 -36.18
N GLU A 24 -9.85 -2.76 -36.45
CA GLU A 24 -9.72 -3.86 -35.50
C GLU A 24 -8.73 -3.48 -34.39
N PRO A 25 -9.12 -3.60 -33.11
CA PRO A 25 -8.22 -3.35 -32.01
C PRO A 25 -7.11 -4.43 -32.00
N SER A 26 -5.84 -4.01 -31.97
CA SER A 26 -4.69 -4.92 -32.05
C SER A 26 -3.69 -4.74 -30.90
N SER A 27 -3.62 -3.57 -30.31
CA SER A 27 -2.69 -3.26 -29.22
C SER A 27 -3.20 -2.15 -28.31
N ALA A 28 -2.78 -2.17 -27.05
CA ALA A 28 -3.04 -1.13 -26.06
C ALA A 28 -1.96 -1.14 -24.99
N LEU A 29 -1.90 -0.06 -24.21
CA LEU A 29 -1.13 0.00 -22.97
C LEU A 29 -2.04 -0.30 -21.79
N PHE A 30 -1.48 -0.90 -20.73
CA PHE A 30 -2.18 -0.96 -19.46
C PHE A 30 -2.49 0.47 -18.99
N GLY A 31 -3.72 0.71 -18.52
CA GLY A 31 -4.20 2.04 -18.15
C GLY A 31 -4.86 2.83 -19.28
N ASP A 32 -4.86 2.33 -20.51
CA ASP A 32 -5.55 2.97 -21.63
C ASP A 32 -7.07 2.89 -21.50
N SER A 33 -7.75 3.91 -22.07
CA SER A 33 -9.14 3.83 -22.49
C SER A 33 -9.16 3.58 -23.98
N LEU A 34 -9.16 2.31 -24.39
CA LEU A 34 -9.06 1.88 -25.79
C LEU A 34 -10.36 2.18 -26.53
N PRO A 35 -10.36 3.06 -27.54
CA PRO A 35 -11.56 3.41 -28.28
C PRO A 35 -11.93 2.32 -29.29
N PHE A 36 -13.22 2.20 -29.55
CA PHE A 36 -13.76 1.38 -30.62
C PHE A 36 -14.95 2.07 -31.29
N THR A 37 -15.15 1.77 -32.59
CA THR A 37 -16.30 2.19 -33.36
C THR A 37 -16.80 1.03 -34.19
N ILE A 38 -18.07 0.69 -34.02
CA ILE A 38 -18.72 -0.49 -34.61
C ILE A 38 -20.03 -0.03 -35.23
N LYS A 39 -20.20 -0.31 -36.51
CA LYS A 39 -21.50 -0.20 -37.16
C LYS A 39 -22.30 -1.46 -36.84
N ALA A 40 -23.41 -1.30 -36.15
CA ALA A 40 -24.28 -2.38 -35.70
C ALA A 40 -25.57 -2.39 -36.49
N SER A 41 -25.97 -3.54 -37.02
CA SER A 41 -27.17 -3.69 -37.82
C SER A 41 -27.85 -5.03 -37.56
N ASP A 42 -29.17 -5.04 -37.69
CA ASP A 42 -30.00 -6.23 -37.83
C ASP A 42 -31.15 -5.87 -38.79
N ALA A 43 -31.33 -6.61 -39.87
CA ALA A 43 -32.30 -6.27 -40.88
C ALA A 43 -33.75 -6.50 -40.45
N ASP A 44 -33.98 -7.46 -39.54
CA ASP A 44 -35.28 -8.00 -39.25
C ASP A 44 -35.77 -7.65 -37.85
N VAL A 45 -34.85 -7.48 -36.89
CA VAL A 45 -35.16 -7.32 -35.44
C VAL A 45 -34.44 -6.10 -34.88
N PRO A 46 -35.11 -5.23 -34.12
CA PRO A 46 -34.44 -4.11 -33.47
C PRO A 46 -33.29 -4.55 -32.57
N LEU A 47 -32.19 -3.81 -32.60
CA LEU A 47 -31.03 -4.01 -31.74
C LEU A 47 -31.38 -3.66 -30.28
N SER A 48 -30.63 -4.24 -29.33
CA SER A 48 -30.77 -4.01 -27.90
C SER A 48 -29.49 -3.43 -27.28
N THR A 49 -28.41 -4.22 -27.24
CA THR A 49 -27.15 -3.84 -26.57
C THR A 49 -25.94 -4.30 -27.36
N LEU A 50 -24.89 -3.48 -27.27
CA LEU A 50 -23.53 -3.82 -27.66
C LEU A 50 -22.66 -3.83 -26.39
N LYS A 51 -22.00 -4.95 -26.09
CA LYS A 51 -21.07 -5.10 -24.99
C LYS A 51 -19.66 -5.27 -25.53
N ALA A 52 -18.71 -4.56 -24.93
CA ALA A 52 -17.28 -4.79 -25.11
C ALA A 52 -16.74 -5.34 -23.78
N ARG A 53 -16.07 -6.49 -23.80
CA ARG A 53 -15.53 -7.17 -22.62
C ARG A 53 -14.06 -7.50 -22.85
N LEU A 54 -13.22 -7.06 -21.91
CA LEU A 54 -11.79 -7.36 -21.91
C LEU A 54 -11.50 -8.48 -20.91
N TYR A 55 -10.74 -9.48 -21.38
CA TYR A 55 -10.34 -10.63 -20.58
C TYR A 55 -8.81 -10.71 -20.49
N PHE A 56 -8.32 -10.91 -19.26
CA PHE A 56 -6.96 -11.36 -19.01
C PHE A 56 -7.02 -12.87 -18.74
N SER A 57 -6.54 -13.67 -19.69
CA SER A 57 -6.84 -15.10 -19.72
C SER A 57 -8.36 -15.33 -19.72
N ASP A 58 -8.90 -16.04 -18.73
CA ASP A 58 -10.34 -16.33 -18.62
C ASP A 58 -11.10 -15.36 -17.71
N GLU A 59 -10.40 -14.39 -17.11
CA GLU A 59 -11.00 -13.43 -16.19
C GLU A 59 -11.43 -12.15 -16.91
N MET A 60 -12.73 -11.80 -16.81
CA MET A 60 -13.23 -10.52 -17.29
C MET A 60 -12.76 -9.39 -16.38
N VAL A 61 -11.93 -8.50 -16.90
CA VAL A 61 -11.33 -7.40 -16.15
C VAL A 61 -11.96 -6.03 -16.41
N SER A 62 -12.73 -5.92 -17.51
CA SER A 62 -13.41 -4.66 -17.87
C SER A 62 -14.60 -4.94 -18.79
N GLU A 63 -15.63 -4.11 -18.68
CA GLU A 63 -16.82 -4.17 -19.53
C GLU A 63 -17.33 -2.75 -19.85
N THR A 64 -17.75 -2.55 -21.10
CA THR A 64 -18.49 -1.37 -21.53
C THR A 64 -19.78 -1.82 -22.21
N ILE A 65 -20.90 -1.22 -21.83
CA ILE A 65 -22.22 -1.54 -22.37
C ILE A 65 -22.81 -0.31 -23.04
N ILE A 66 -23.24 -0.46 -24.30
CA ILE A 66 -23.88 0.58 -25.10
C ILE A 66 -25.27 0.10 -25.48
N ARG A 67 -26.29 0.94 -25.28
CA ARG A 67 -27.64 0.71 -25.82
C ARG A 67 -27.67 1.05 -27.30
N THR A 68 -28.05 0.05 -28.12
CA THR A 68 -28.13 0.18 -29.57
C THR A 68 -29.58 0.45 -30.00
N LYS A 69 -30.00 1.72 -30.01
CA LYS A 69 -31.40 2.11 -30.30
C LYS A 69 -31.72 2.28 -31.78
N VAL A 70 -30.67 2.46 -32.62
CA VAL A 70 -30.82 2.77 -34.04
C VAL A 70 -30.06 1.75 -34.86
N ASN A 71 -30.75 1.14 -35.81
CA ASN A 71 -30.17 0.16 -36.71
C ASN A 71 -29.27 0.82 -37.76
N GLY A 72 -28.13 0.20 -38.09
CA GLY A 72 -27.21 0.67 -39.09
C GLY A 72 -26.38 1.90 -38.73
N GLN A 73 -26.38 2.30 -37.46
CA GLN A 73 -25.61 3.42 -36.95
C GLN A 73 -24.23 2.96 -36.42
N ASP A 74 -23.26 3.88 -36.49
CA ASP A 74 -21.97 3.72 -35.80
C ASP A 74 -22.13 3.96 -34.30
N TYR A 75 -21.68 2.99 -33.51
CA TYR A 75 -21.61 3.05 -32.04
C TYR A 75 -20.16 3.18 -31.61
N THR A 76 -19.86 4.25 -30.90
CA THR A 76 -18.52 4.57 -30.41
C THR A 76 -18.48 4.42 -28.91
N GLY A 77 -17.45 3.78 -28.39
CA GLY A 77 -17.19 3.59 -26.98
C GLY A 77 -15.71 3.46 -26.69
N LYS A 78 -15.41 3.27 -25.40
CA LYS A 78 -14.05 2.98 -24.91
C LYS A 78 -14.12 1.83 -23.93
N ILE A 79 -13.13 0.95 -23.97
CA ILE A 79 -12.91 -0.09 -22.98
C ILE A 79 -11.66 0.23 -22.17
N TYR A 80 -11.77 0.23 -20.84
CA TYR A 80 -10.63 0.49 -19.98
C TYR A 80 -9.76 -0.76 -19.86
N VAL A 81 -8.45 -0.58 -20.00
CA VAL A 81 -7.43 -1.62 -19.80
C VAL A 81 -6.85 -1.44 -18.39
N PRO A 82 -7.22 -2.25 -17.41
CA PRO A 82 -6.77 -2.06 -16.03
C PRO A 82 -5.26 -2.11 -15.89
N TYR A 83 -4.71 -1.25 -15.02
CA TYR A 83 -3.29 -1.23 -14.66
C TYR A 83 -3.11 -2.00 -13.35
N LEU A 84 -2.79 -3.30 -13.44
CA LEU A 84 -2.68 -4.17 -12.27
C LEU A 84 -1.21 -4.48 -11.95
N ALA A 85 -0.94 -4.71 -10.67
CA ALA A 85 0.38 -5.12 -10.20
C ALA A 85 0.73 -6.53 -10.69
N ASN A 86 2.01 -6.75 -10.95
CA ASN A 86 2.60 -8.05 -11.31
C ASN A 86 2.06 -8.68 -12.61
N ILE A 87 1.36 -7.91 -13.43
CA ILE A 87 0.93 -8.36 -14.75
C ILE A 87 1.95 -7.89 -15.79
N PRO A 88 2.72 -8.81 -16.41
CA PRO A 88 3.68 -8.46 -17.45
C PRO A 88 2.98 -8.15 -18.78
N ASN A 89 3.77 -7.69 -19.76
CA ASN A 89 3.31 -7.59 -21.15
C ASN A 89 2.77 -8.95 -21.62
N GLY A 90 1.71 -8.93 -22.41
CA GLY A 90 1.06 -10.14 -22.87
C GLY A 90 -0.06 -9.85 -23.86
N THR A 91 -0.98 -10.79 -24.02
CA THR A 91 -2.13 -10.67 -24.91
C THR A 91 -3.41 -10.81 -24.12
N ALA A 92 -4.34 -9.87 -24.33
CA ALA A 92 -5.71 -9.93 -23.79
C ALA A 92 -6.68 -10.30 -24.91
N THR A 93 -7.85 -10.82 -24.52
CA THR A 93 -8.95 -11.05 -25.46
C THR A 93 -10.00 -9.96 -25.28
N LEU A 94 -10.28 -9.22 -26.35
CA LEU A 94 -11.36 -8.25 -26.40
C LEU A 94 -12.54 -8.84 -27.18
N LYS A 95 -13.66 -9.07 -26.47
CA LYS A 95 -14.88 -9.67 -27.04
C LYS A 95 -15.97 -8.62 -27.16
N PHE A 96 -16.56 -8.54 -28.35
CA PHE A 96 -17.76 -7.75 -28.62
C PHE A 96 -18.97 -8.66 -28.75
N ILE A 97 -20.08 -8.29 -28.11
CA ILE A 97 -21.34 -9.04 -28.08
C ILE A 97 -22.45 -8.08 -28.48
N LEU A 98 -23.05 -8.28 -29.65
CA LEU A 98 -24.21 -7.53 -30.11
C LEU A 98 -25.45 -8.40 -29.92
N GLN A 99 -26.47 -7.84 -29.27
CA GLN A 99 -27.73 -8.52 -28.99
C GLN A 99 -28.92 -7.71 -29.54
N ASN A 100 -29.87 -8.39 -30.17
CA ASN A 100 -31.17 -7.80 -30.52
C ASN A 100 -32.22 -8.02 -29.41
N ILE A 101 -33.44 -7.49 -29.60
CA ILE A 101 -34.53 -7.59 -28.60
C ILE A 101 -35.09 -9.01 -28.44
N ASN A 102 -34.85 -9.90 -29.42
CA ASN A 102 -35.24 -11.31 -29.38
C ASN A 102 -34.15 -12.21 -28.82
N PHE A 103 -33.13 -11.60 -28.15
CA PHE A 103 -32.02 -12.27 -27.49
C PHE A 103 -31.06 -13.02 -28.42
N THR A 104 -31.15 -12.84 -29.73
CA THR A 104 -30.13 -13.34 -30.66
C THR A 104 -28.88 -12.54 -30.51
N ILE A 105 -27.74 -13.22 -30.39
CA ILE A 105 -26.43 -12.61 -30.19
C ILE A 105 -25.48 -12.95 -31.35
N THR A 106 -24.59 -12.01 -31.64
CA THR A 106 -23.40 -12.22 -32.48
C THR A 106 -22.18 -11.78 -31.69
N GLU A 107 -21.18 -12.63 -31.66
CA GLU A 107 -19.92 -12.36 -30.96
C GLU A 107 -18.76 -12.22 -31.92
N LYS A 108 -17.82 -11.33 -31.61
CA LYS A 108 -16.54 -11.20 -32.31
C LYS A 108 -15.44 -10.94 -31.28
N SER A 109 -14.32 -11.65 -31.41
CA SER A 109 -13.20 -11.54 -30.49
C SER A 109 -11.93 -11.16 -31.23
N TYR A 110 -11.08 -10.37 -30.58
CA TYR A 110 -9.78 -9.93 -31.04
C TYR A 110 -8.72 -10.16 -29.97
N ASP A 111 -7.56 -10.57 -30.42
CA ASP A 111 -6.37 -10.57 -29.56
C ASP A 111 -5.76 -9.17 -29.55
N VAL A 112 -5.58 -8.61 -28.37
CA VAL A 112 -5.00 -7.28 -28.16
C VAL A 112 -3.67 -7.44 -27.43
N ALA A 113 -2.59 -7.08 -28.08
CA ALA A 113 -1.27 -7.06 -27.47
C ALA A 113 -1.21 -5.94 -26.41
N LEU A 114 -0.91 -6.29 -25.18
CA LEU A 114 -0.82 -5.36 -24.06
C LEU A 114 0.63 -5.15 -23.63
N SER A 115 0.99 -3.89 -23.43
CA SER A 115 2.30 -3.50 -22.95
C SER A 115 2.16 -2.55 -21.76
N ARG A 116 3.09 -2.63 -20.81
CA ARG A 116 3.18 -1.64 -19.72
C ARG A 116 3.70 -0.33 -20.30
N PRO A 117 3.05 0.81 -19.96
CA PRO A 117 3.54 2.11 -20.38
C PRO A 117 4.89 2.42 -19.73
N ASP A 118 5.78 3.02 -20.50
CA ASP A 118 7.04 3.55 -19.99
C ASP A 118 6.86 5.00 -19.60
N PHE A 119 6.61 5.25 -18.31
CA PHE A 119 6.42 6.61 -17.82
C PHE A 119 7.76 7.36 -17.83
N PRO A 120 7.80 8.61 -18.35
CA PRO A 120 9.02 9.42 -18.34
C PRO A 120 9.42 9.85 -16.92
N TYR A 121 8.46 9.96 -16.01
CA TYR A 121 8.60 10.29 -14.59
C TYR A 121 7.32 9.91 -13.86
N LEU A 122 7.37 9.90 -12.54
CA LEU A 122 6.20 9.91 -11.66
C LEU A 122 6.21 11.18 -10.80
N THR A 123 5.13 11.42 -10.09
CA THR A 123 5.02 12.53 -9.14
C THR A 123 4.53 11.99 -7.80
N LEU A 124 5.29 12.27 -6.74
CA LEU A 124 4.80 12.12 -5.37
C LEU A 124 4.04 13.39 -5.00
N VAL A 125 2.76 13.26 -4.70
CA VAL A 125 1.88 14.35 -4.26
C VAL A 125 1.68 14.24 -2.76
N SER A 126 2.20 15.21 -1.99
CA SER A 126 2.13 15.25 -0.54
C SER A 126 1.58 16.60 -0.09
N GLY A 127 0.30 16.64 0.31
CA GLY A 127 -0.41 17.90 0.55
C GLY A 127 -0.38 18.79 -0.69
N ASP A 128 0.07 20.04 -0.54
CA ASP A 128 0.22 21.01 -1.63
C ASP A 128 1.56 20.91 -2.36
N GLN A 129 2.42 19.95 -2.00
CA GLN A 129 3.73 19.76 -2.61
C GLN A 129 3.71 18.63 -3.62
N GLU A 130 4.40 18.86 -4.75
CA GLU A 130 4.63 17.84 -5.76
C GLU A 130 6.12 17.62 -5.95
N TYR A 131 6.54 16.35 -5.86
CA TYR A 131 7.94 15.96 -6.03
C TYR A 131 8.06 15.07 -7.25
N ARG A 132 8.87 15.49 -8.22
CA ARG A 132 9.15 14.69 -9.41
C ARG A 132 10.04 13.50 -9.04
N MET A 133 9.58 12.30 -9.38
CA MET A 133 10.31 11.05 -9.21
C MET A 133 10.94 10.66 -10.55
N GLU A 134 12.25 10.62 -10.60
CA GLU A 134 13.00 10.27 -11.81
C GLU A 134 13.08 8.74 -11.97
N LYS A 135 13.10 8.32 -13.22
CA LYS A 135 13.27 6.91 -13.56
C LYS A 135 14.71 6.47 -13.27
N THR A 136 14.89 5.45 -12.43
CA THR A 136 16.20 4.90 -12.05
C THR A 136 16.52 3.59 -12.76
N ALA A 137 15.50 2.82 -13.11
CA ALA A 137 15.57 1.58 -13.87
C ALA A 137 14.20 1.26 -14.49
N ALA A 138 14.08 0.16 -15.20
CA ALA A 138 12.79 -0.32 -15.72
C ALA A 138 11.77 -0.45 -14.58
N ASN A 139 10.63 0.23 -14.70
CA ASN A 139 9.56 0.31 -13.71
C ASN A 139 9.94 0.92 -12.36
N GLN A 140 11.15 1.42 -12.19
CA GLN A 140 11.62 1.98 -10.91
C GLN A 140 11.80 3.48 -10.99
N TYR A 141 11.27 4.19 -9.98
CA TYR A 141 11.28 5.64 -9.88
C TYR A 141 11.63 6.05 -8.46
N SER A 142 12.35 7.16 -8.33
CA SER A 142 12.80 7.66 -7.03
C SER A 142 12.91 9.18 -7.03
N VAL A 143 12.69 9.78 -5.87
CA VAL A 143 13.03 11.16 -5.57
C VAL A 143 13.85 11.20 -4.29
N THR A 144 14.92 11.98 -4.31
CA THR A 144 15.76 12.28 -3.12
C THR A 144 15.57 13.73 -2.73
N GLY A 145 15.40 13.98 -1.46
CA GLY A 145 15.19 15.33 -0.93
C GLY A 145 15.15 15.37 0.58
N GLU A 146 15.03 16.57 1.11
CA GLU A 146 14.80 16.81 2.55
C GLU A 146 13.35 16.51 2.89
N PHE A 147 13.12 15.47 3.65
CA PHE A 147 11.80 15.02 4.05
C PHE A 147 11.65 14.91 5.57
N ALA A 148 10.42 15.07 6.05
CA ALA A 148 10.08 14.70 7.42
C ALA A 148 10.25 13.19 7.63
N GLN A 149 10.38 12.75 8.88
CA GLN A 149 10.47 11.33 9.21
C GLN A 149 9.29 10.52 8.65
N LYS A 150 8.09 11.08 8.64
CA LYS A 150 6.90 10.52 7.94
C LYS A 150 6.45 11.48 6.85
N VAL A 151 6.23 10.92 5.65
CA VAL A 151 5.68 11.63 4.49
C VAL A 151 4.41 10.93 4.06
N LYS A 152 3.29 11.66 4.06
CA LYS A 152 2.01 11.16 3.59
C LYS A 152 1.73 11.70 2.19
N GLY A 153 1.42 10.82 1.26
CA GLY A 153 1.13 11.22 -0.10
C GLY A 153 0.73 10.06 -0.99
N TYR A 154 0.39 10.36 -2.23
CA TYR A 154 0.12 9.35 -3.25
C TYR A 154 1.03 9.58 -4.45
N ILE A 155 1.15 8.57 -5.30
CA ILE A 155 1.99 8.64 -6.50
C ILE A 155 1.10 8.77 -7.73
N LYS A 156 1.45 9.69 -8.61
CA LYS A 156 0.74 10.01 -9.83
C LYS A 156 1.62 9.71 -11.03
N ALA A 157 1.13 8.90 -11.97
CA ALA A 157 1.76 8.64 -13.25
C ALA A 157 1.10 9.49 -14.35
N PRO A 158 1.87 10.14 -15.22
CA PRO A 158 1.33 10.94 -16.30
C PRO A 158 0.70 10.08 -17.39
N LYS A 159 -0.13 10.69 -18.23
CA LYS A 159 -0.61 10.06 -19.46
C LYS A 159 0.54 9.67 -20.37
N VAL A 160 0.45 8.46 -20.95
CA VAL A 160 1.36 7.96 -21.99
C VAL A 160 0.54 7.47 -23.16
N GLY A 161 0.90 7.91 -24.37
CA GLY A 161 0.20 7.56 -25.59
C GLY A 161 -1.13 8.31 -25.78
N ALA A 162 -1.77 8.05 -26.93
CA ALA A 162 -3.00 8.77 -27.34
C ALA A 162 -4.22 8.40 -26.49
N ASN A 163 -4.26 7.17 -25.96
CA ASN A 163 -5.39 6.63 -25.21
C ASN A 163 -5.13 6.53 -23.71
N GLY A 164 -3.96 6.99 -23.25
CA GLY A 164 -3.53 6.89 -21.86
C GLY A 164 -4.35 7.77 -20.94
N ASN A 165 -4.39 7.37 -19.67
CA ASN A 165 -4.95 8.12 -18.56
C ASN A 165 -3.86 8.43 -17.56
N GLU A 166 -4.04 9.48 -16.76
CA GLU A 166 -3.30 9.67 -15.53
C GLU A 166 -3.68 8.55 -14.54
N ILE A 167 -2.70 7.98 -13.86
CA ILE A 167 -2.93 6.88 -12.92
C ILE A 167 -2.43 7.31 -11.55
N ASN A 168 -3.31 7.19 -10.55
CA ASN A 168 -2.95 7.42 -9.16
C ASN A 168 -2.72 6.08 -8.45
N PHE A 169 -1.67 6.02 -7.65
CA PHE A 169 -1.34 4.90 -6.77
C PHE A 169 -1.39 5.40 -5.33
N GLY A 170 -2.27 4.83 -4.55
CA GLY A 170 -2.50 5.22 -3.17
C GLY A 170 -2.75 4.02 -2.27
N TRP A 171 -3.03 4.28 -1.01
CA TRP A 171 -3.22 3.24 0.00
C TRP A 171 -4.69 2.82 0.11
N SER A 172 -4.97 1.54 -0.05
CA SER A 172 -6.31 0.97 0.14
C SER A 172 -6.22 -0.47 0.61
N ASN A 173 -7.05 -0.84 1.59
CA ASN A 173 -7.14 -2.21 2.12
C ASN A 173 -5.79 -2.82 2.54
N GLY A 174 -4.92 -2.01 3.15
CA GLY A 174 -3.63 -2.47 3.65
C GLY A 174 -2.52 -2.60 2.61
N ALA A 175 -2.72 -2.09 1.39
CA ALA A 175 -1.74 -2.16 0.31
C ALA A 175 -1.80 -0.92 -0.61
N ILE A 176 -0.75 -0.72 -1.40
CA ILE A 176 -0.78 0.25 -2.49
C ILE A 176 -1.58 -0.33 -3.64
N THR A 177 -2.56 0.44 -4.13
CA THR A 177 -3.40 0.08 -5.27
C THR A 177 -3.49 1.23 -6.26
N GLN A 178 -3.80 0.93 -7.50
CA GLN A 178 -4.10 1.93 -8.52
C GLN A 178 -5.54 2.44 -8.37
N GLY A 179 -5.80 3.67 -8.86
CA GLY A 179 -7.15 4.25 -8.96
C GLY A 179 -7.61 4.97 -7.70
N THR A 180 -6.74 5.17 -6.72
CA THR A 180 -7.01 5.97 -5.51
C THR A 180 -5.90 6.96 -5.23
N SER A 181 -6.27 8.12 -4.66
CA SER A 181 -5.36 9.13 -4.14
C SER A 181 -5.27 9.12 -2.60
N SER A 182 -5.74 8.05 -1.96
CA SER A 182 -5.57 7.87 -0.51
C SER A 182 -4.09 7.80 -0.16
N GLU A 183 -3.71 8.50 0.90
CA GLU A 183 -2.30 8.69 1.23
C GLU A 183 -1.60 7.40 1.66
N ILE A 184 -0.42 7.18 1.09
CA ILE A 184 0.58 6.22 1.54
C ILE A 184 1.40 6.93 2.63
N THR A 185 1.65 6.28 3.74
CA THR A 185 2.54 6.82 4.78
C THR A 185 3.93 6.20 4.62
N PHE A 186 4.84 6.96 4.00
CA PHE A 186 6.26 6.62 3.98
C PHE A 186 6.88 6.99 5.32
N SER A 187 7.80 6.19 5.79
CA SER A 187 8.52 6.45 7.04
C SER A 187 10.00 6.11 6.92
N ASN A 188 10.84 7.04 7.29
CA ASN A 188 12.28 6.84 7.43
C ASN A 188 12.66 6.75 8.91
N LEU A 189 13.90 6.42 9.21
CA LEU A 189 14.39 6.35 10.58
C LEU A 189 14.37 7.74 11.26
N SER A 190 14.76 8.78 10.50
CA SER A 190 14.74 10.17 10.95
C SER A 190 14.35 11.11 9.83
N ALA A 191 14.06 12.36 10.15
CA ALA A 191 13.97 13.45 9.18
C ALA A 191 15.34 13.75 8.58
N GLY A 192 15.36 14.35 7.38
CA GLY A 192 16.56 14.73 6.67
C GLY A 192 16.56 14.29 5.21
N GLU A 193 17.72 14.20 4.60
CA GLU A 193 17.85 13.75 3.22
C GLU A 193 17.69 12.24 3.11
N TYR A 194 16.68 11.80 2.36
CA TYR A 194 16.50 10.40 1.99
C TYR A 194 15.71 10.26 0.68
N SER A 195 15.62 9.04 0.17
CA SER A 195 14.93 8.75 -1.08
C SER A 195 13.59 8.06 -0.83
N ILE A 196 12.57 8.50 -1.57
CA ILE A 196 11.28 7.81 -1.67
C ILE A 196 11.23 7.16 -3.06
N SER A 197 10.93 5.87 -3.11
CA SER A 197 10.92 5.07 -4.33
C SER A 197 9.62 4.31 -4.55
N PHE A 198 9.35 4.02 -5.82
CA PHE A 198 8.18 3.25 -6.23
C PHE A 198 8.49 2.40 -7.46
N ASN A 199 7.94 1.19 -7.48
CA ASN A 199 8.01 0.28 -8.63
C ASN A 199 6.63 0.12 -9.25
N THR A 200 6.47 0.56 -10.49
CA THR A 200 5.18 0.55 -11.21
C THR A 200 4.71 -0.85 -11.63
N LEU A 201 5.58 -1.85 -11.64
CA LEU A 201 5.20 -3.24 -11.92
C LEU A 201 4.69 -3.94 -10.66
N THR A 202 5.44 -3.85 -9.56
CA THR A 202 5.15 -4.63 -8.35
C THR A 202 4.33 -3.85 -7.32
N TYR A 203 4.24 -2.52 -7.47
CA TYR A 203 3.74 -1.56 -6.49
C TYR A 203 4.56 -1.52 -5.19
N ALA A 204 5.76 -2.10 -5.19
CA ALA A 204 6.68 -1.97 -4.09
C ALA A 204 7.12 -0.50 -3.95
N ALA A 205 7.15 -0.03 -2.73
CA ALA A 205 7.57 1.34 -2.40
C ALA A 205 8.48 1.32 -1.17
N ALA A 206 9.22 2.39 -0.98
CA ALA A 206 10.10 2.60 0.17
C ALA A 206 10.27 4.11 0.42
N PRO A 207 10.65 4.52 1.66
CA PRO A 207 10.90 3.69 2.83
C PRO A 207 9.64 3.41 3.65
N PHE A 208 9.65 2.26 4.33
CA PHE A 208 8.68 1.91 5.37
C PHE A 208 9.43 1.38 6.58
N VAL A 209 10.25 2.24 7.18
CA VAL A 209 11.04 1.89 8.36
C VAL A 209 10.15 1.96 9.59
N LYS A 210 10.09 0.86 10.34
CA LYS A 210 9.38 0.75 11.62
C LYS A 210 10.32 0.12 12.63
N LEU A 211 10.29 0.64 13.86
CA LEU A 211 10.90 -0.02 14.99
C LEU A 211 9.82 -0.78 15.73
N LEU A 212 10.00 -2.08 15.90
CA LEU A 212 9.04 -2.93 16.60
C LEU A 212 9.66 -3.48 17.87
N LEU A 213 8.93 -3.37 18.97
CA LEU A 213 9.25 -4.05 20.21
C LEU A 213 8.07 -4.91 20.62
N ASN A 214 8.33 -6.20 20.81
CA ASN A 214 7.30 -7.20 21.08
C ASN A 214 6.14 -7.19 20.08
N GLY A 215 6.47 -7.00 18.79
CA GLY A 215 5.52 -6.96 17.67
C GLY A 215 4.70 -5.66 17.55
N SER A 216 4.92 -4.68 18.44
CA SER A 216 4.22 -3.38 18.42
C SER A 216 5.15 -2.26 17.96
N GLU A 217 4.63 -1.33 17.16
CA GLU A 217 5.39 -0.21 16.62
C GLU A 217 5.73 0.79 17.73
N MET A 218 7.01 1.18 17.80
CA MET A 218 7.49 2.26 18.68
C MET A 218 7.23 3.61 17.99
N GLU A 219 6.84 4.60 18.78
CA GLU A 219 6.61 5.95 18.29
C GLU A 219 7.87 6.81 18.45
N MET A 220 8.15 7.62 17.43
CA MET A 220 9.26 8.56 17.44
C MET A 220 9.03 9.67 18.49
N VAL A 221 10.00 9.86 19.37
CA VAL A 221 10.04 10.98 20.32
C VAL A 221 10.86 12.13 19.75
N ASP A 222 12.02 11.82 19.21
CA ASP A 222 12.91 12.71 18.48
C ASP A 222 13.78 11.89 17.52
N ASP A 223 14.75 12.50 16.85
CA ASP A 223 15.58 11.85 15.83
C ASP A 223 16.36 10.62 16.33
N ASP A 224 16.69 10.59 17.62
CA ASP A 224 17.49 9.53 18.24
C ASP A 224 16.68 8.61 19.16
N HIS A 225 15.41 8.94 19.46
CA HIS A 225 14.63 8.23 20.45
C HIS A 225 13.27 7.80 19.92
N TYR A 226 12.94 6.53 20.13
CA TYR A 226 11.62 5.94 19.93
C TYR A 226 11.12 5.31 21.21
N SER A 227 9.83 5.41 21.51
CA SER A 227 9.27 4.90 22.76
C SER A 227 8.02 4.05 22.54
N ILE A 228 7.78 3.15 23.51
CA ILE A 228 6.56 2.37 23.61
C ILE A 228 6.26 2.05 25.06
N ASP A 229 5.00 2.11 25.45
CA ASP A 229 4.54 1.65 26.74
C ASP A 229 4.00 0.22 26.62
N LEU A 230 4.56 -0.70 27.40
CA LEU A 230 4.21 -2.13 27.37
C LEU A 230 3.78 -2.61 28.76
N ASN A 231 2.75 -3.43 28.82
CA ASN A 231 2.40 -4.21 30.00
C ASN A 231 3.21 -5.50 29.98
N LEU A 232 4.20 -5.60 30.84
CA LEU A 232 5.15 -6.72 30.88
C LEU A 232 5.00 -7.49 32.19
N LYS A 233 5.24 -8.81 32.09
CA LYS A 233 5.33 -9.71 33.23
C LYS A 233 6.75 -10.17 33.41
N GLN A 234 7.14 -10.45 34.64
CA GLN A 234 8.43 -11.06 34.93
C GLN A 234 8.58 -12.37 34.18
N GLY A 235 9.67 -12.52 33.43
CA GLY A 235 9.95 -13.69 32.63
C GLY A 235 9.41 -13.66 31.21
N ASP A 236 8.67 -12.62 30.81
CA ASP A 236 8.23 -12.45 29.41
C ASP A 236 9.43 -12.41 28.47
N ASN A 237 9.31 -13.07 27.31
CA ASN A 237 10.27 -12.96 26.22
C ASN A 237 9.81 -11.88 25.23
N ILE A 238 10.65 -10.86 25.04
CA ILE A 238 10.37 -9.71 24.21
C ILE A 238 11.23 -9.79 22.96
N THR A 239 10.59 -9.65 21.81
CA THR A 239 11.27 -9.55 20.51
C THR A 239 11.54 -8.09 20.16
N ALA A 240 12.67 -7.80 19.54
CA ALA A 240 13.00 -6.48 19.03
C ALA A 240 13.34 -6.58 17.53
N ASP A 241 12.63 -5.81 16.72
CA ASP A 241 12.95 -5.54 15.33
C ASP A 241 13.32 -4.07 15.20
N ILE A 242 14.57 -3.81 15.53
CA ILE A 242 15.19 -2.49 15.59
C ILE A 242 16.48 -2.55 14.78
N PRO A 243 16.78 -1.59 13.90
CA PRO A 243 18.02 -1.56 13.12
C PRO A 243 19.26 -1.67 14.01
N ASN A 244 20.21 -2.52 13.62
CA ASN A 244 21.47 -2.77 14.33
C ASN A 244 21.29 -3.27 15.78
N PHE A 245 20.20 -3.96 16.09
CA PHE A 245 19.88 -4.40 17.44
C PHE A 245 20.94 -5.35 18.03
N ASP A 246 21.67 -6.07 17.21
CA ASP A 246 22.80 -6.89 17.60
C ASP A 246 23.94 -6.10 18.27
N GLN A 247 24.04 -4.81 17.99
CA GLN A 247 25.03 -3.88 18.54
C GLN A 247 24.54 -3.17 19.82
N TYR A 248 23.28 -3.39 20.22
CA TYR A 248 22.72 -2.75 21.40
C TYR A 248 23.35 -3.30 22.69
N TRP A 249 23.67 -2.38 23.58
CA TRP A 249 23.99 -2.73 24.95
C TRP A 249 22.68 -3.07 25.67
N ILE A 250 22.60 -4.30 26.19
CA ILE A 250 21.43 -4.80 26.91
C ILE A 250 21.63 -4.62 28.40
N ASP A 251 20.75 -3.85 29.02
CA ASP A 251 20.81 -3.59 30.45
C ASP A 251 20.48 -4.84 31.27
N PRO A 252 21.46 -5.39 32.01
CA PRO A 252 21.27 -6.62 32.79
C PRO A 252 20.32 -6.45 33.99
N ASP A 253 19.97 -5.21 34.36
CA ASP A 253 18.97 -4.95 35.41
C ASP A 253 17.55 -5.24 34.92
N PHE A 254 17.34 -5.14 33.60
CA PHE A 254 16.03 -5.29 32.99
C PHE A 254 15.90 -6.52 32.09
N PHE A 255 16.99 -6.96 31.49
CA PHE A 255 16.93 -8.00 30.47
C PHE A 255 18.06 -9.03 30.59
N GLU A 256 17.73 -10.26 30.23
CA GLU A 256 18.67 -11.32 29.91
C GLU A 256 18.49 -11.70 28.43
N LYS A 257 19.58 -11.69 27.64
CA LYS A 257 19.54 -12.03 26.22
C LYS A 257 19.48 -13.55 26.06
N ASN A 258 18.43 -14.04 25.37
CA ASN A 258 18.27 -15.43 25.02
C ASN A 258 19.11 -15.81 23.78
N GLU A 259 19.32 -17.11 23.57
CA GLU A 259 20.07 -17.65 22.42
C GLU A 259 19.40 -17.31 21.07
N ASP A 260 18.08 -17.16 21.03
CA ASP A 260 17.31 -16.79 19.86
C ASP A 260 17.31 -15.27 19.57
N GLY A 261 18.00 -14.48 20.39
CA GLY A 261 18.09 -13.02 20.28
C GLY A 261 16.96 -12.27 20.97
N SER A 262 15.93 -12.95 21.48
CA SER A 262 14.90 -12.32 22.30
C SER A 262 15.45 -11.90 23.66
N LEU A 263 14.74 -10.99 24.35
CA LEU A 263 15.09 -10.50 25.65
C LEU A 263 14.12 -11.03 26.70
N LYS A 264 14.62 -11.75 27.70
CA LYS A 264 13.84 -12.12 28.87
C LYS A 264 13.73 -10.93 29.83
N PHE A 265 12.52 -10.52 30.14
CA PHE A 265 12.25 -9.42 31.03
C PHE A 265 12.39 -9.84 32.49
N LEU A 266 13.20 -9.13 33.27
CA LEU A 266 13.57 -9.52 34.63
C LEU A 266 12.72 -8.88 35.74
N PRO A 267 12.27 -7.59 35.58
CA PRO A 267 11.50 -6.92 36.64
C PRO A 267 10.13 -7.52 36.89
N ILE A 268 9.50 -7.04 37.99
CA ILE A 268 8.13 -7.43 38.35
C ILE A 268 7.11 -6.98 37.30
N ASP A 269 5.92 -7.60 37.34
CA ASP A 269 4.80 -7.23 36.48
C ASP A 269 4.45 -5.76 36.57
N GLY A 270 4.11 -5.16 35.42
CA GLY A 270 3.68 -3.78 35.38
C GLY A 270 3.76 -3.13 34.01
N THR A 271 3.44 -1.85 33.97
CA THR A 271 3.61 -1.03 32.77
C THR A 271 4.99 -0.41 32.76
N TYR A 272 5.68 -0.56 31.65
CA TYR A 272 7.02 -0.03 31.44
C TYR A 272 7.07 0.74 30.11
N ARG A 273 7.68 1.92 30.16
CA ARG A 273 8.09 2.64 28.97
C ARG A 273 9.47 2.17 28.57
N VAL A 274 9.59 1.67 27.34
CA VAL A 274 10.87 1.31 26.76
C VAL A 274 11.21 2.33 25.68
N ILE A 275 12.40 2.92 25.79
CA ILE A 275 12.90 3.94 24.87
C ILE A 275 14.12 3.35 24.15
N ALA A 276 14.03 3.22 22.82
CA ALA A 276 15.18 2.89 22.00
C ALA A 276 15.98 4.16 21.76
N ASN A 277 17.21 4.23 22.30
CA ASN A 277 18.14 5.28 22.02
C ASN A 277 19.07 4.83 20.89
N LEU A 278 18.88 5.38 19.69
CA LEU A 278 19.60 5.00 18.49
C LEU A 278 21.03 5.51 18.47
N ALA A 279 21.29 6.65 19.14
CA ALA A 279 22.63 7.22 19.21
C ALA A 279 23.56 6.40 20.12
N LEU A 280 23.00 5.80 21.18
CA LEU A 280 23.76 5.00 22.14
C LEU A 280 23.60 3.49 21.96
N ASN A 281 22.78 3.04 21.01
CA ASN A 281 22.40 1.63 20.84
C ASN A 281 21.98 0.99 22.18
N TYR A 282 20.94 1.54 22.77
CA TYR A 282 20.52 1.24 24.14
C TYR A 282 19.00 1.26 24.28
N LEU A 283 18.45 0.31 25.03
CA LEU A 283 17.06 0.32 25.46
C LEU A 283 16.98 0.85 26.91
N GLU A 284 16.50 2.08 27.06
CA GLU A 284 16.18 2.63 28.36
C GLU A 284 14.81 2.12 28.81
N VAL A 285 14.69 1.74 30.09
CA VAL A 285 13.45 1.20 30.65
C VAL A 285 13.03 2.01 31.86
N LEU A 286 11.81 2.50 31.82
CA LEU A 286 11.20 3.30 32.88
C LEU A 286 9.95 2.59 33.39
N LYS A 287 9.86 2.35 34.71
CA LYS A 287 8.61 1.89 35.31
C LYS A 287 7.58 3.01 35.29
N MET A 288 6.36 2.69 34.90
CA MET A 288 5.28 3.66 34.77
C MET A 288 4.27 3.53 35.93
N ASN A 289 3.71 4.64 36.33
CA ASN A 289 2.54 4.75 37.20
C ASN A 289 1.47 5.56 36.44
N GLY A 290 0.56 4.85 35.78
CA GLY A 290 -0.32 5.47 34.76
C GLY A 290 0.48 6.03 33.61
N THR A 291 0.35 7.32 33.33
CA THR A 291 1.05 8.03 32.25
C THR A 291 2.38 8.67 32.69
N SER A 292 2.69 8.63 33.97
CA SER A 292 3.89 9.23 34.56
C SER A 292 4.91 8.16 34.96
N THR A 293 6.18 8.54 34.99
CA THR A 293 7.25 7.69 35.51
C THR A 293 7.00 7.46 37.02
N ALA A 294 7.17 6.20 37.46
CA ALA A 294 7.04 5.84 38.86
C ALA A 294 8.07 6.58 39.71
N THR A 295 7.66 6.95 40.93
CA THR A 295 8.49 7.61 41.92
C THR A 295 8.64 6.73 43.14
N LEU A 296 9.51 7.12 44.11
CA LEU A 296 9.66 6.41 45.36
C LEU A 296 8.39 6.61 46.20
N ASN A 297 7.81 5.49 46.65
CA ASN A 297 6.63 5.45 47.49
C ASN A 297 7.02 5.42 48.99
N ASP A 298 6.08 5.76 49.89
CA ASP A 298 6.29 5.75 51.32
C ASP A 298 6.62 4.35 51.90
N ASP A 299 6.22 3.29 51.21
CA ASP A 299 6.51 1.89 51.57
C ASP A 299 7.91 1.44 51.11
N GLY A 300 8.70 2.33 50.50
CA GLY A 300 10.03 2.04 50.02
C GLY A 300 10.07 1.38 48.63
N THR A 301 8.92 1.21 47.97
CA THR A 301 8.85 0.77 46.55
C THR A 301 8.96 1.97 45.62
N GLY A 302 9.19 1.70 44.31
CA GLY A 302 9.23 2.75 43.29
C GLY A 302 10.64 3.09 42.84
N ALA A 303 10.88 4.36 42.48
CA ALA A 303 12.11 4.82 41.84
C ALA A 303 13.17 5.30 42.81
N LEU A 304 14.38 4.83 42.65
CA LEU A 304 15.57 5.31 43.32
C LEU A 304 16.59 5.84 42.30
N TRP A 305 17.04 7.06 42.49
CA TRP A 305 17.99 7.71 41.58
C TRP A 305 19.42 7.52 42.09
N ILE A 306 20.31 7.13 41.18
CA ILE A 306 21.72 6.97 41.42
C ILE A 306 22.46 8.05 40.62
N ILE A 307 23.29 8.84 41.32
CA ILE A 307 24.10 9.90 40.70
C ILE A 307 25.58 9.72 41.02
N GLY A 308 26.45 10.20 40.14
CA GLY A 308 27.90 10.16 40.34
C GLY A 308 28.65 10.14 39.02
N ASP A 309 29.94 10.46 39.08
CA ASP A 309 30.80 10.59 37.88
C ASP A 309 31.11 9.25 37.20
N GLY A 310 30.94 8.14 37.87
CA GLY A 310 31.18 6.80 37.29
C GLY A 310 29.91 6.03 36.94
N ILE A 311 28.77 6.70 36.95
CA ILE A 311 27.45 6.07 36.77
C ILE A 311 26.84 6.53 35.46
N GLY A 312 26.40 5.60 34.65
CA GLY A 312 25.71 5.86 33.40
C GLY A 312 25.21 4.57 32.75
N LYS A 313 24.26 4.70 31.84
CA LYS A 313 23.73 3.61 31.02
C LYS A 313 23.69 4.06 29.55
N PRO A 314 24.27 3.31 28.63
CA PRO A 314 25.19 2.18 28.83
C PRO A 314 26.39 2.57 29.72
N SER A 315 26.99 1.59 30.40
CA SER A 315 28.12 1.82 31.32
C SER A 315 29.40 2.17 30.57
N VAL A 316 29.46 3.35 30.01
CA VAL A 316 30.63 3.93 29.34
C VAL A 316 30.92 5.31 29.89
N ALA A 317 32.20 5.70 29.94
CA ALA A 317 32.63 6.95 30.57
C ALA A 317 31.93 8.22 30.00
N THR A 318 31.61 8.21 28.70
CA THR A 318 30.93 9.33 28.03
C THR A 318 29.47 9.52 28.44
N ASN A 319 28.86 8.52 29.07
CA ASN A 319 27.48 8.55 29.54
C ASN A 319 27.37 8.80 31.05
N ALA A 320 28.46 9.21 31.69
CA ALA A 320 28.43 9.49 33.14
C ALA A 320 27.42 10.58 33.47
N VAL A 321 26.60 10.30 34.48
CA VAL A 321 25.48 11.16 34.91
C VAL A 321 25.97 12.42 35.58
N GLY A 322 27.09 12.33 36.29
CA GLY A 322 27.55 13.38 37.19
C GLY A 322 26.66 13.46 38.44
N TRP A 323 26.56 14.66 39.01
CA TRP A 323 25.85 14.89 40.27
C TRP A 323 24.47 15.55 40.07
N THR A 324 23.72 15.07 39.07
CA THR A 324 22.36 15.53 38.75
C THR A 324 21.39 14.36 38.62
N THR A 325 20.18 14.54 39.10
CA THR A 325 19.09 13.58 38.94
C THR A 325 18.39 13.69 37.58
N GLU A 326 18.65 14.74 36.80
CA GLU A 326 18.03 14.97 35.49
C GLU A 326 18.47 13.95 34.44
N LYS A 327 19.70 13.44 34.58
CA LYS A 327 20.32 12.48 33.66
C LYS A 327 20.59 11.12 34.31
N GLY A 328 20.21 10.96 35.59
CA GLY A 328 20.56 9.79 36.37
C GLY A 328 19.83 8.54 35.91
N PRO A 329 20.51 7.39 35.82
CA PRO A 329 19.83 6.13 35.71
C PRO A 329 18.95 5.92 36.94
N VAL A 330 17.76 5.43 36.69
CA VAL A 330 16.80 5.11 37.73
C VAL A 330 16.95 3.63 38.05
N SER A 331 17.13 3.34 39.34
CA SER A 331 17.00 2.00 39.87
C SER A 331 15.67 1.90 40.63
N TYR A 332 14.87 0.91 40.29
CA TYR A 332 13.60 0.69 40.97
C TYR A 332 13.74 -0.37 42.04
N THR A 333 13.20 -0.11 43.23
CA THR A 333 13.13 -1.11 44.26
C THR A 333 12.10 -2.19 43.91
N HIS A 334 12.37 -3.43 44.35
CA HIS A 334 11.51 -4.58 44.05
C HIS A 334 11.37 -4.97 42.57
N LEU A 335 12.40 -4.70 41.77
CA LEU A 335 12.43 -5.10 40.38
C LEU A 335 12.73 -6.60 40.18
N ARG A 336 13.05 -7.35 41.22
CA ARG A 336 13.37 -8.78 41.19
C ARG A 336 12.44 -9.60 42.07
#